data_27e58d9687312e7dbaf472de223784af
#
_entry.id   27e58d9687312e7dbaf472de223784af
#
_cell.length_a   1.000
_cell.length_b   1.000
_cell.length_c   1.000
_cell.angle_alpha   90.00
_cell.angle_beta   90.00
_cell.angle_gamma   90.00
#
_symmetry.space_group_name_H-M   'P 1'
#
loop_
_entity.id
_entity.type
_entity.pdbx_description
1 polymer ?
#
loop_
_entity_poly.entity_id
_entity_poly.type
_entity_poly.pdbx_seq_one_letter_code
_entity_poly.pdbx_strand_id
1 'polypeptide(L)'
;MQQGESRQEAAAIGTDQVAWQVITSTLTTLGAFSPMLFWPGIMGEFMGYLPMTLIMALSASLFVALVINPVLSARYQKIKTNKPAKKRASREPLIKQFYLVLLKWSLRHRWLVIASAVILLIAATLAFVFFGKGTEFFPDTEPRRAYINIKMPEGTNLDTSDQLVARIENIVSEYEDIRYIIANIGAIGGDPFSQGGTGTHISRVVLDFKDLHDRSRPSSEIVKEVRQRILKTIHGAEVQVEKEEEGPPTGPPINIEIFGEDILMLGELAARARKIIKDIPGLVDLKDNFVKGKPEIRVRVDKEKSALMGLDTYTIAYTVKSAINGVKAGVYREGKDEYD
;
A
#
# COMPACT_ATOMS: atom_id res chain seq x y z
N MET A 1 13.07 -48.50 -21.16
CA MET A 1 12.00 -49.16 -21.98
C MET A 1 12.49 -49.62 -23.35
N GLN A 2 13.17 -48.84 -24.18
CA GLN A 2 13.73 -49.31 -25.46
C GLN A 2 14.97 -50.22 -25.29
N GLN A 3 15.60 -50.20 -24.10
CA GLN A 3 16.77 -50.98 -23.72
C GLN A 3 16.43 -52.23 -22.87
N GLY A 4 15.16 -52.61 -22.77
CA GLY A 4 14.71 -53.77 -22.00
C GLY A 4 14.38 -53.51 -20.52
N GLU A 5 14.55 -52.25 -20.04
CA GLU A 5 14.23 -51.85 -18.68
C GLU A 5 12.73 -51.89 -18.39
N SER A 6 12.38 -52.17 -17.15
CA SER A 6 10.98 -52.10 -16.69
C SER A 6 10.48 -50.63 -16.77
N ARG A 7 9.13 -50.44 -16.82
CA ARG A 7 8.55 -49.09 -16.92
C ARG A 7 8.92 -48.21 -15.72
N GLN A 8 9.00 -48.82 -14.52
CA GLN A 8 9.34 -48.13 -13.31
C GLN A 8 10.81 -47.71 -13.30
N GLU A 9 11.74 -48.61 -13.65
CA GLU A 9 13.18 -48.30 -13.77
C GLU A 9 13.44 -47.24 -14.79
N ALA A 10 12.82 -47.33 -15.97
CA ALA A 10 13.00 -46.34 -17.02
C ALA A 10 12.49 -44.93 -16.60
N ALA A 11 11.39 -44.86 -15.82
CA ALA A 11 10.90 -43.59 -15.26
C ALA A 11 11.84 -43.04 -14.19
N ALA A 12 12.36 -43.91 -13.30
CA ALA A 12 13.30 -43.52 -12.25
C ALA A 12 14.62 -42.98 -12.87
N ILE A 13 15.23 -43.71 -13.80
CA ILE A 13 16.45 -43.28 -14.50
C ILE A 13 16.22 -41.93 -15.24
N GLY A 14 15.09 -41.82 -15.97
CA GLY A 14 14.78 -40.58 -16.70
C GLY A 14 14.56 -39.39 -15.79
N THR A 15 13.97 -39.59 -14.62
CA THR A 15 13.78 -38.53 -13.62
C THR A 15 15.12 -38.14 -13.00
N ASP A 16 15.95 -39.10 -12.61
CA ASP A 16 17.27 -38.83 -12.02
C ASP A 16 18.17 -38.02 -12.96
N GLN A 17 18.14 -38.28 -14.26
CA GLN A 17 18.91 -37.53 -15.25
C GLN A 17 18.54 -36.05 -15.35
N VAL A 18 17.30 -35.66 -15.02
CA VAL A 18 16.81 -34.28 -15.12
C VAL A 18 16.49 -33.62 -13.77
N ALA A 19 16.47 -34.42 -12.70
CA ALA A 19 16.07 -33.93 -11.36
C ALA A 19 16.92 -32.75 -10.92
N TRP A 20 18.24 -32.87 -11.03
CA TRP A 20 19.15 -31.83 -10.57
C TRP A 20 18.98 -30.51 -11.34
N GLN A 21 18.76 -30.58 -12.65
CA GLN A 21 18.54 -29.41 -13.50
C GLN A 21 17.22 -28.71 -13.15
N VAL A 22 16.15 -29.49 -12.89
CA VAL A 22 14.84 -28.94 -12.48
C VAL A 22 14.93 -28.32 -11.09
N ILE A 23 15.58 -29.00 -10.14
CA ILE A 23 15.78 -28.48 -8.77
C ILE A 23 16.56 -27.17 -8.80
N THR A 24 17.71 -27.13 -9.47
CA THR A 24 18.54 -25.92 -9.52
C THR A 24 17.85 -24.77 -10.22
N SER A 25 17.11 -25.01 -11.30
CA SER A 25 16.32 -23.99 -11.99
C SER A 25 15.23 -23.42 -11.07
N THR A 26 14.49 -24.29 -10.37
CA THR A 26 13.45 -23.85 -9.42
C THR A 26 14.05 -23.09 -8.25
N LEU A 27 15.15 -23.59 -7.66
CA LEU A 27 15.84 -22.91 -6.55
C LEU A 27 16.37 -21.53 -6.97
N THR A 28 16.86 -21.38 -8.19
CA THR A 28 17.31 -20.08 -8.71
C THR A 28 16.13 -19.09 -8.76
N THR A 29 14.97 -19.54 -9.23
CA THR A 29 13.76 -18.71 -9.27
C THR A 29 13.27 -18.36 -7.86
N LEU A 30 13.23 -19.34 -6.96
CA LEU A 30 12.87 -19.11 -5.55
C LEU A 30 13.84 -18.11 -4.88
N GLY A 31 15.14 -18.25 -5.15
CA GLY A 31 16.18 -17.35 -4.66
C GLY A 31 16.02 -15.91 -5.15
N ALA A 32 15.53 -15.71 -6.37
CA ALA A 32 15.28 -14.38 -6.90
C ALA A 32 14.12 -13.66 -6.18
N PHE A 33 13.10 -14.40 -5.74
CA PHE A 33 11.94 -13.83 -5.05
C PHE A 33 12.09 -13.78 -3.51
N SER A 34 12.97 -14.61 -2.93
CA SER A 34 13.12 -14.71 -1.48
C SER A 34 13.49 -13.40 -0.76
N PRO A 35 14.31 -12.48 -1.31
CA PRO A 35 14.62 -11.23 -0.64
C PRO A 35 13.41 -10.34 -0.36
N MET A 36 12.36 -10.43 -1.19
CA MET A 36 11.14 -9.65 -1.00
C MET A 36 10.35 -10.05 0.25
N LEU A 37 10.54 -11.27 0.77
CA LEU A 37 9.91 -11.72 2.03
C LEU A 37 10.49 -11.04 3.27
N PHE A 38 11.69 -10.50 3.17
CA PHE A 38 12.40 -9.85 4.28
C PHE A 38 12.33 -8.32 4.21
N TRP A 39 11.48 -7.79 3.36
CA TRP A 39 11.32 -6.35 3.25
C TRP A 39 10.59 -5.82 4.48
N PRO A 40 11.14 -4.80 5.18
CA PRO A 40 10.53 -4.27 6.40
C PRO A 40 9.36 -3.32 6.10
N GLY A 41 8.47 -3.15 7.11
CA GLY A 41 7.39 -2.16 7.11
C GLY A 41 6.16 -2.58 6.31
N ILE A 42 5.20 -1.67 6.21
CA ILE A 42 3.89 -1.87 5.55
C ILE A 42 4.05 -2.33 4.09
N MET A 43 5.07 -1.79 3.41
CA MET A 43 5.42 -2.21 2.05
C MET A 43 5.78 -3.69 1.96
N GLY A 44 6.56 -4.19 2.93
CA GLY A 44 6.93 -5.59 3.02
C GLY A 44 5.74 -6.50 3.28
N GLU A 45 4.83 -6.10 4.16
CA GLU A 45 3.60 -6.83 4.41
C GLU A 45 2.73 -6.92 3.15
N PHE A 46 2.52 -5.78 2.47
CA PHE A 46 1.72 -5.75 1.26
C PHE A 46 2.34 -6.55 0.11
N MET A 47 3.64 -6.38 -0.13
CA MET A 47 4.35 -7.02 -1.25
C MET A 47 4.78 -8.46 -0.96
N GLY A 48 4.82 -8.87 0.31
CA GLY A 48 5.24 -10.21 0.73
C GLY A 48 4.30 -11.33 0.28
N TYR A 49 3.01 -11.06 0.07
CA TYR A 49 2.04 -12.06 -0.37
C TYR A 49 2.36 -12.62 -1.76
N LEU A 50 2.89 -11.81 -2.67
CA LEU A 50 3.23 -12.23 -4.02
C LEU A 50 4.39 -13.25 -4.03
N PRO A 51 5.57 -12.98 -3.45
CA PRO A 51 6.64 -13.98 -3.39
C PRO A 51 6.24 -15.20 -2.55
N MET A 52 5.46 -15.05 -1.50
CA MET A 52 4.99 -16.18 -0.70
C MET A 52 4.15 -17.16 -1.53
N THR A 53 3.19 -16.66 -2.30
CA THR A 53 2.35 -17.49 -3.17
C THR A 53 3.17 -18.13 -4.29
N LEU A 54 4.13 -17.41 -4.87
CA LEU A 54 5.03 -17.96 -5.89
C LEU A 54 5.92 -19.07 -5.33
N ILE A 55 6.49 -18.88 -4.16
CA ILE A 55 7.33 -19.89 -3.50
C ILE A 55 6.52 -21.15 -3.20
N MET A 56 5.31 -21.01 -2.66
CA MET A 56 4.42 -22.16 -2.41
C MET A 56 4.06 -22.88 -3.70
N ALA A 57 3.65 -22.15 -4.74
CA ALA A 57 3.25 -22.72 -6.02
C ALA A 57 4.40 -23.44 -6.73
N LEU A 58 5.60 -22.80 -6.78
CA LEU A 58 6.78 -23.39 -7.40
C LEU A 58 7.31 -24.59 -6.61
N SER A 59 7.28 -24.56 -5.29
CA SER A 59 7.64 -25.72 -4.44
C SER A 59 6.70 -26.89 -4.66
N ALA A 60 5.39 -26.65 -4.70
CA ALA A 60 4.40 -27.67 -5.02
C ALA A 60 4.59 -28.23 -6.45
N SER A 61 4.87 -27.36 -7.41
CA SER A 61 5.16 -27.76 -8.80
C SER A 61 6.41 -28.64 -8.89
N LEU A 62 7.46 -28.29 -8.14
CA LEU A 62 8.69 -29.12 -8.06
C LEU A 62 8.38 -30.49 -7.51
N PHE A 63 7.61 -30.58 -6.44
CA PHE A 63 7.16 -31.86 -5.88
C PHE A 63 6.37 -32.68 -6.90
N VAL A 64 5.41 -32.08 -7.58
CA VAL A 64 4.65 -32.75 -8.64
C VAL A 64 5.57 -33.24 -9.77
N ALA A 65 6.51 -32.42 -10.21
CA ALA A 65 7.44 -32.77 -11.28
C ALA A 65 8.34 -33.95 -10.94
N LEU A 66 8.85 -34.02 -9.70
CA LEU A 66 9.81 -35.04 -9.28
C LEU A 66 9.16 -36.32 -8.74
N VAL A 67 7.95 -36.26 -8.18
CA VAL A 67 7.28 -37.38 -7.53
C VAL A 67 6.10 -37.87 -8.36
N ILE A 68 5.14 -37.00 -8.64
CA ILE A 68 3.87 -37.41 -9.26
C ILE A 68 4.05 -37.75 -10.74
N ASN A 69 4.72 -36.87 -11.51
CA ASN A 69 4.91 -37.06 -12.95
C ASN A 69 5.65 -38.35 -13.31
N PRO A 70 6.75 -38.75 -12.64
CA PRO A 70 7.40 -40.04 -12.90
C PRO A 70 6.48 -41.25 -12.64
N VAL A 71 5.70 -41.22 -11.56
CA VAL A 71 4.76 -42.30 -11.21
C VAL A 71 3.68 -42.40 -12.29
N LEU A 72 3.08 -41.27 -12.70
CA LEU A 72 2.09 -41.25 -13.77
C LEU A 72 2.67 -41.73 -15.11
N SER A 73 3.89 -41.28 -15.43
CA SER A 73 4.58 -41.69 -16.65
C SER A 73 4.87 -43.17 -16.66
N ALA A 74 5.32 -43.78 -15.54
CA ALA A 74 5.55 -45.21 -15.42
C ALA A 74 4.26 -46.02 -15.65
N ARG A 75 3.10 -45.51 -15.16
CA ARG A 75 1.84 -46.20 -15.22
C ARG A 75 1.10 -46.06 -16.56
N TYR A 76 1.08 -44.86 -17.12
CA TYR A 76 0.23 -44.56 -18.27
C TYR A 76 0.96 -44.46 -19.60
N GLN A 77 2.29 -44.29 -19.63
CA GLN A 77 3.02 -44.16 -20.87
C GLN A 77 3.08 -45.49 -21.66
N LYS A 78 2.47 -45.52 -22.83
CA LYS A 78 2.54 -46.66 -23.76
C LYS A 78 3.79 -46.59 -24.58
N ILE A 79 4.51 -47.70 -24.68
CA ILE A 79 5.65 -47.83 -25.60
C ILE A 79 5.10 -47.77 -27.03
N LYS A 80 5.36 -46.72 -27.76
CA LYS A 80 5.22 -46.75 -29.22
C LYS A 80 6.37 -47.57 -29.76
N THR A 81 6.10 -48.83 -30.07
CA THR A 81 7.00 -49.61 -30.92
C THR A 81 6.98 -48.97 -32.29
N ASN A 82 7.85 -48.02 -32.49
CA ASN A 82 8.09 -47.49 -33.83
C ASN A 82 8.69 -48.64 -34.65
N LYS A 83 7.89 -49.19 -35.59
CA LYS A 83 8.48 -49.89 -36.73
C LYS A 83 9.67 -49.05 -37.23
N PRO A 84 10.80 -49.67 -37.62
CA PRO A 84 11.96 -48.95 -38.04
C PRO A 84 11.55 -47.95 -39.13
N ALA A 85 11.44 -46.67 -38.72
CA ALA A 85 11.16 -45.62 -39.67
C ALA A 85 12.32 -45.61 -40.65
N LYS A 86 12.04 -45.95 -41.92
CA LYS A 86 12.96 -45.67 -43.02
C LYS A 86 13.51 -44.29 -42.75
N LYS A 87 14.84 -44.16 -42.62
CA LYS A 87 15.57 -42.90 -42.53
C LYS A 87 15.16 -42.02 -43.72
N ARG A 88 14.01 -41.37 -43.64
CA ARG A 88 13.77 -40.17 -44.41
C ARG A 88 14.77 -39.17 -43.87
N ALA A 89 15.72 -38.81 -44.69
CA ALA A 89 16.60 -37.65 -44.50
C ALA A 89 15.69 -36.39 -44.44
N SER A 90 14.96 -36.24 -43.32
CA SER A 90 14.26 -34.99 -43.08
C SER A 90 15.34 -33.98 -42.77
N ARG A 91 15.52 -33.04 -43.69
CA ARG A 91 16.34 -31.84 -43.44
C ARG A 91 15.93 -31.33 -42.04
N GLU A 92 16.86 -31.45 -41.10
CA GLU A 92 16.59 -30.89 -39.75
C GLU A 92 16.27 -29.40 -39.90
N PRO A 93 15.25 -28.89 -39.19
CA PRO A 93 14.86 -27.50 -39.30
C PRO A 93 16.06 -26.60 -39.01
N LEU A 94 16.26 -25.58 -39.84
CA LEU A 94 17.40 -24.64 -39.75
C LEU A 94 17.59 -24.09 -38.32
N ILE A 95 16.52 -23.88 -37.61
CA ILE A 95 16.51 -23.43 -36.18
C ILE A 95 17.27 -24.45 -35.29
N LYS A 96 17.04 -25.77 -35.50
CA LYS A 96 17.70 -26.80 -34.71
C LYS A 96 19.20 -26.86 -35.03
N GLN A 97 19.59 -26.72 -36.31
CA GLN A 97 20.99 -26.69 -36.72
C GLN A 97 21.71 -25.47 -36.11
N PHE A 98 21.12 -24.29 -36.20
CA PHE A 98 21.64 -23.06 -35.58
C PHE A 98 21.81 -23.22 -34.07
N TYR A 99 20.79 -23.75 -33.38
CA TYR A 99 20.84 -24.01 -31.94
C TYR A 99 22.00 -24.97 -31.59
N LEU A 100 22.16 -26.06 -32.31
CA LEU A 100 23.23 -27.04 -32.07
C LEU A 100 24.63 -26.45 -32.28
N VAL A 101 24.80 -25.61 -33.28
CA VAL A 101 26.08 -24.91 -33.56
C VAL A 101 26.38 -23.95 -32.39
N LEU A 102 25.41 -23.14 -32.02
CA LEU A 102 25.54 -22.18 -30.89
C LEU A 102 25.84 -22.91 -29.57
N LEU A 103 25.11 -23.98 -29.28
CA LEU A 103 25.33 -24.80 -28.10
C LEU A 103 26.73 -25.40 -28.03
N LYS A 104 27.19 -26.02 -29.13
CA LYS A 104 28.56 -26.59 -29.23
C LYS A 104 29.63 -25.52 -29.06
N TRP A 105 29.43 -24.34 -29.63
CA TRP A 105 30.36 -23.22 -29.50
C TRP A 105 30.39 -22.72 -28.03
N SER A 106 29.21 -22.53 -27.37
CA SER A 106 29.10 -22.11 -26.00
C SER A 106 29.76 -23.10 -25.03
N LEU A 107 29.55 -24.39 -25.19
CA LEU A 107 30.17 -25.44 -24.39
C LEU A 107 31.69 -25.48 -24.55
N ARG A 108 32.19 -25.25 -25.78
CA ARG A 108 33.63 -25.20 -26.05
C ARG A 108 34.29 -23.97 -25.41
N HIS A 109 33.58 -22.83 -25.36
CA HIS A 109 34.08 -21.55 -24.85
C HIS A 109 33.38 -21.15 -23.56
N ARG A 110 33.11 -22.09 -22.64
CA ARG A 110 32.33 -21.91 -21.42
C ARG A 110 32.76 -20.69 -20.59
N TRP A 111 34.07 -20.46 -20.42
CA TRP A 111 34.59 -19.33 -19.65
C TRP A 111 34.30 -17.99 -20.34
N LEU A 112 34.34 -17.94 -21.68
CA LEU A 112 34.02 -16.74 -22.44
C LEU A 112 32.52 -16.41 -22.31
N VAL A 113 31.65 -17.41 -22.33
CA VAL A 113 30.20 -17.22 -22.13
C VAL A 113 29.91 -16.72 -20.72
N ILE A 114 30.54 -17.30 -19.69
CA ILE A 114 30.38 -16.85 -18.29
C ILE A 114 30.91 -15.42 -18.14
N ALA A 115 32.12 -15.13 -18.66
CA ALA A 115 32.66 -13.78 -18.60
C ALA A 115 31.79 -12.75 -19.32
N SER A 116 31.24 -13.08 -20.48
CA SER A 116 30.33 -12.19 -21.21
C SER A 116 29.05 -11.93 -20.45
N ALA A 117 28.49 -12.93 -19.76
CA ALA A 117 27.30 -12.76 -18.90
C ALA A 117 27.59 -11.83 -17.72
N VAL A 118 28.73 -11.98 -17.05
CA VAL A 118 29.15 -11.11 -15.94
C VAL A 118 29.41 -9.68 -16.43
N ILE A 119 30.11 -9.53 -17.57
CA ILE A 119 30.35 -8.20 -18.16
C ILE A 119 29.04 -7.52 -18.52
N LEU A 120 28.10 -8.25 -19.11
CA LEU A 120 26.79 -7.72 -19.48
C LEU A 120 25.98 -7.31 -18.23
N LEU A 121 26.04 -8.10 -17.16
CA LEU A 121 25.41 -7.75 -15.88
C LEU A 121 26.01 -6.46 -15.31
N ILE A 122 27.34 -6.36 -15.27
CA ILE A 122 28.04 -5.15 -14.79
C ILE A 122 27.69 -3.95 -15.67
N ALA A 123 27.70 -4.11 -16.98
CA ALA A 123 27.36 -3.05 -17.92
C ALA A 123 25.91 -2.59 -17.76
N ALA A 124 24.97 -3.51 -17.58
CA ALA A 124 23.56 -3.19 -17.33
C ALA A 124 23.38 -2.44 -16.00
N THR A 125 24.07 -2.89 -14.94
CA THR A 125 24.04 -2.21 -13.65
C THR A 125 24.62 -0.80 -13.72
N LEU A 126 25.76 -0.62 -14.38
CA LEU A 126 26.39 0.68 -14.59
C LEU A 126 25.49 1.59 -15.45
N ALA A 127 24.91 1.06 -16.52
CA ALA A 127 23.97 1.80 -17.35
C ALA A 127 22.75 2.27 -16.53
N PHE A 128 22.22 1.41 -15.66
CA PHE A 128 21.13 1.78 -14.77
C PHE A 128 21.53 2.89 -13.77
N VAL A 129 22.71 2.80 -13.18
CA VAL A 129 23.20 3.80 -12.22
C VAL A 129 23.46 5.15 -12.89
N PHE A 130 24.04 5.17 -14.10
CA PHE A 130 24.41 6.42 -14.78
C PHE A 130 23.27 7.04 -15.59
N PHE A 131 22.39 6.24 -16.18
CA PHE A 131 21.29 6.69 -17.03
C PHE A 131 19.92 6.53 -16.40
N GLY A 132 19.82 5.80 -15.30
CA GLY A 132 18.56 5.61 -14.58
C GLY A 132 18.11 6.91 -13.89
N LYS A 133 16.83 7.25 -14.02
CA LYS A 133 16.20 8.41 -13.35
C LYS A 133 15.78 8.11 -11.91
N GLY A 134 16.28 7.06 -11.31
CA GLY A 134 15.83 6.55 -10.02
C GLY A 134 14.83 5.40 -10.15
N THR A 135 14.42 4.85 -9.03
CA THR A 135 13.38 3.83 -8.93
C THR A 135 12.23 4.39 -8.14
N GLU A 136 11.09 4.57 -8.76
CA GLU A 136 9.83 4.86 -8.10
C GLU A 136 9.00 3.57 -8.08
N PHE A 137 8.59 3.15 -6.90
CA PHE A 137 7.80 1.94 -6.74
C PHE A 137 6.34 2.15 -7.14
N PHE A 138 5.81 3.32 -6.81
CA PHE A 138 4.54 3.84 -7.27
C PHE A 138 4.81 5.18 -7.95
N PRO A 139 4.72 5.26 -9.28
CA PRO A 139 4.89 6.53 -9.97
C PRO A 139 3.78 7.50 -9.57
N ASP A 140 4.14 8.76 -9.43
CA ASP A 140 3.18 9.84 -9.24
C ASP A 140 2.22 9.88 -10.44
N THR A 141 1.00 9.39 -10.24
CA THR A 141 -0.07 9.50 -11.23
C THR A 141 -0.89 10.78 -11.00
N GLU A 142 -1.62 11.19 -12.01
CA GLU A 142 -2.54 12.31 -11.87
C GLU A 142 -3.71 11.90 -10.95
N PRO A 143 -3.83 12.50 -9.75
CA PRO A 143 -4.79 12.06 -8.76
C PRO A 143 -6.22 12.24 -9.25
N ARG A 144 -7.05 11.26 -8.94
CA ARG A 144 -8.49 11.34 -9.17
C ARG A 144 -9.16 12.18 -8.09
N ARG A 145 -8.61 12.16 -6.88
CA ARG A 145 -9.11 12.90 -5.73
C ARG A 145 -8.01 13.69 -5.06
N ALA A 146 -8.44 14.75 -4.38
CA ALA A 146 -7.60 15.47 -3.43
C ALA A 146 -8.37 15.70 -2.13
N TYR A 147 -7.65 15.77 -1.04
CA TYR A 147 -8.19 15.94 0.29
C TYR A 147 -7.73 17.28 0.87
N ILE A 148 -8.66 18.05 1.40
CA ILE A 148 -8.37 19.24 2.20
C ILE A 148 -8.72 18.89 3.63
N ASN A 149 -7.72 18.60 4.45
CA ASN A 149 -7.86 18.32 5.87
C ASN A 149 -7.79 19.63 6.63
N ILE A 150 -8.76 19.87 7.48
CA ILE A 150 -8.92 21.11 8.23
C ILE A 150 -8.97 20.75 9.72
N LYS A 151 -8.05 21.35 10.49
CA LYS A 151 -7.98 21.20 11.93
C LYS A 151 -8.06 22.59 12.57
N MET A 152 -9.14 22.85 13.26
CA MET A 152 -9.35 24.05 14.04
C MET A 152 -8.86 23.85 15.49
N PRO A 153 -8.72 24.92 16.29
CA PRO A 153 -8.42 24.78 17.71
C PRO A 153 -9.40 23.87 18.43
N GLU A 154 -8.91 23.07 19.35
CA GLU A 154 -9.75 22.19 20.19
C GLU A 154 -10.83 23.00 20.91
N GLY A 155 -12.05 22.49 20.94
CA GLY A 155 -13.21 23.17 21.54
C GLY A 155 -13.99 24.07 20.57
N THR A 156 -13.59 24.16 19.30
CA THR A 156 -14.39 24.83 18.26
C THR A 156 -15.73 24.11 18.09
N ASN A 157 -16.82 24.86 18.00
CA ASN A 157 -18.14 24.28 17.79
C ASN A 157 -18.32 23.87 16.29
N LEU A 158 -19.32 23.04 16.04
CA LEU A 158 -19.58 22.51 14.71
C LEU A 158 -19.97 23.61 13.72
N ASP A 159 -20.74 24.61 14.13
CA ASP A 159 -21.20 25.69 13.25
C ASP A 159 -20.04 26.57 12.78
N THR A 160 -19.05 26.80 13.64
CA THR A 160 -17.84 27.55 13.23
C THR A 160 -17.00 26.75 12.25
N SER A 161 -16.92 25.44 12.43
CA SER A 161 -16.24 24.55 11.49
C SER A 161 -16.96 24.51 10.14
N ASP A 162 -18.30 24.46 10.15
CA ASP A 162 -19.14 24.51 8.97
C ASP A 162 -18.93 25.80 8.17
N GLN A 163 -18.96 26.95 8.83
CA GLN A 163 -18.73 28.25 8.19
C GLN A 163 -17.34 28.34 7.54
N LEU A 164 -16.31 27.75 8.14
CA LEU A 164 -14.99 27.71 7.55
C LEU A 164 -14.95 26.80 6.34
N VAL A 165 -15.55 25.62 6.45
CA VAL A 165 -15.66 24.65 5.34
C VAL A 165 -16.41 25.28 4.17
N ALA A 166 -17.53 25.96 4.41
CA ALA A 166 -18.32 26.65 3.36
C ALA A 166 -17.48 27.71 2.61
N ARG A 167 -16.56 28.42 3.31
CA ARG A 167 -15.62 29.34 2.63
C ARG A 167 -14.64 28.59 1.72
N ILE A 168 -14.17 27.43 2.15
CA ILE A 168 -13.28 26.59 1.35
C ILE A 168 -14.02 26.03 0.13
N GLU A 169 -15.26 25.56 0.31
CA GLU A 169 -16.12 25.08 -0.78
C GLU A 169 -16.34 26.19 -1.84
N ASN A 170 -16.58 27.42 -1.41
CA ASN A 170 -16.71 28.54 -2.35
C ASN A 170 -15.41 28.80 -3.13
N ILE A 171 -14.24 28.63 -2.53
CA ILE A 171 -12.96 28.81 -3.22
C ILE A 171 -12.76 27.68 -4.25
N VAL A 172 -13.06 26.44 -3.90
CA VAL A 172 -12.80 25.29 -4.78
C VAL A 172 -13.88 25.12 -5.84
N SER A 173 -15.09 25.63 -5.64
CA SER A 173 -16.18 25.59 -6.64
C SER A 173 -15.89 26.42 -7.90
N GLU A 174 -14.91 27.34 -7.86
CA GLU A 174 -14.48 28.11 -9.03
C GLU A 174 -13.68 27.27 -10.04
N TYR A 175 -13.25 26.07 -9.69
CA TYR A 175 -12.45 25.20 -10.56
C TYR A 175 -13.36 24.25 -11.35
N GLU A 176 -13.52 24.46 -12.63
CA GLU A 176 -14.41 23.68 -13.52
C GLU A 176 -14.01 22.21 -13.66
N ASP A 177 -12.73 21.85 -13.41
CA ASP A 177 -12.24 20.47 -13.51
C ASP A 177 -12.60 19.61 -12.27
N ILE A 178 -13.16 20.22 -11.22
CA ILE A 178 -13.69 19.52 -10.06
C ILE A 178 -15.13 19.11 -10.36
N ARG A 179 -15.41 17.82 -10.29
CA ARG A 179 -16.72 17.24 -10.58
C ARG A 179 -17.64 17.28 -9.36
N TYR A 180 -17.11 16.84 -8.20
CA TYR A 180 -17.83 16.81 -6.94
C TYR A 180 -16.96 17.33 -5.81
N ILE A 181 -17.59 18.05 -4.91
CA ILE A 181 -17.02 18.52 -3.64
C ILE A 181 -17.83 17.85 -2.55
N ILE A 182 -17.17 17.10 -1.66
CA ILE A 182 -17.80 16.38 -0.56
C ILE A 182 -17.18 16.91 0.74
N ALA A 183 -17.97 17.60 1.56
CA ALA A 183 -17.52 18.09 2.85
C ALA A 183 -18.00 17.18 3.97
N ASN A 184 -17.05 16.75 4.81
CA ASN A 184 -17.31 16.03 6.05
C ASN A 184 -16.90 16.92 7.22
N ILE A 185 -17.88 17.32 8.05
CA ILE A 185 -17.66 18.22 9.17
C ILE A 185 -17.83 17.43 10.47
N GLY A 186 -16.86 17.58 11.38
CA GLY A 186 -16.87 16.85 12.65
C GLY A 186 -16.33 15.43 12.57
N ALA A 187 -15.93 14.96 11.39
CA ALA A 187 -15.32 13.67 11.21
C ALA A 187 -14.38 13.66 9.99
N ILE A 188 -13.25 13.03 10.12
CA ILE A 188 -12.41 12.65 8.96
C ILE A 188 -12.76 11.20 8.67
N GLY A 189 -13.84 10.97 7.92
CA GLY A 189 -14.33 9.63 7.56
C GLY A 189 -14.02 9.28 6.13
N GLY A 190 -14.08 7.98 5.81
CA GLY A 190 -14.14 7.45 4.44
C GLY A 190 -12.95 6.66 3.96
N ASP A 191 -11.79 6.76 4.57
CA ASP A 191 -10.63 5.92 4.24
C ASP A 191 -10.27 5.03 5.43
N PRO A 192 -10.33 3.68 5.30
CA PRO A 192 -9.97 2.75 6.38
C PRO A 192 -8.52 2.91 6.86
N PHE A 193 -7.65 3.50 6.04
CA PHE A 193 -6.24 3.68 6.32
C PHE A 193 -5.88 5.10 6.79
N SER A 194 -6.79 6.06 6.68
CA SER A 194 -6.54 7.38 7.26
C SER A 194 -6.70 7.32 8.78
N GLN A 195 -5.78 7.95 9.51
CA GLN A 195 -5.94 8.20 10.94
C GLN A 195 -7.10 9.19 11.12
N GLY A 196 -8.33 8.70 10.88
CA GLY A 196 -9.55 9.48 11.04
C GLY A 196 -9.78 9.79 12.50
N GLY A 197 -9.94 11.07 12.80
CA GLY A 197 -10.42 11.52 14.10
C GLY A 197 -11.89 11.94 14.00
N THR A 198 -12.60 11.91 15.11
CA THR A 198 -13.92 12.53 15.26
C THR A 198 -13.82 13.69 16.23
N GLY A 199 -14.44 14.81 15.92
CA GLY A 199 -14.45 15.99 16.78
C GLY A 199 -14.90 17.21 16.01
N THR A 200 -15.67 18.08 16.66
CA THR A 200 -16.26 19.28 16.05
C THR A 200 -15.24 20.23 15.39
N HIS A 201 -13.97 20.14 15.78
CA HIS A 201 -12.87 20.97 15.32
C HIS A 201 -12.12 20.39 14.10
N ILE A 202 -12.49 19.19 13.63
CA ILE A 202 -11.86 18.55 12.48
C ILE A 202 -12.85 18.38 11.35
N SER A 203 -12.39 18.65 10.11
CA SER A 203 -13.23 18.53 8.94
C SER A 203 -12.36 18.11 7.75
N ARG A 204 -12.99 17.52 6.74
CA ARG A 204 -12.34 17.14 5.48
C ARG A 204 -13.22 17.52 4.31
N VAL A 205 -12.62 18.17 3.31
CA VAL A 205 -13.25 18.39 2.02
C VAL A 205 -12.54 17.50 1.00
N VAL A 206 -13.30 16.67 0.31
CA VAL A 206 -12.84 15.79 -0.76
C VAL A 206 -13.17 16.45 -2.09
N LEU A 207 -12.17 16.62 -2.94
CA LEU A 207 -12.30 17.10 -4.29
C LEU A 207 -12.21 15.90 -5.23
N ASP A 208 -13.29 15.59 -5.94
CA ASP A 208 -13.34 14.54 -6.98
C ASP A 208 -13.24 15.21 -8.33
N PHE A 209 -12.14 14.95 -9.05
CA PHE A 209 -11.88 15.55 -10.35
C PHE A 209 -12.62 14.82 -11.46
N LYS A 210 -12.88 15.52 -12.57
CA LYS A 210 -13.36 14.91 -13.81
C LYS A 210 -12.40 13.81 -14.28
N ASP A 211 -12.85 12.94 -15.17
CA ASP A 211 -11.98 11.92 -15.76
C ASP A 211 -10.80 12.57 -16.52
N LEU A 212 -9.65 11.91 -16.56
CA LEU A 212 -8.40 12.47 -17.08
C LEU A 212 -8.53 13.08 -18.50
N HIS A 213 -9.38 12.48 -19.34
CA HIS A 213 -9.60 12.96 -20.71
C HIS A 213 -10.51 14.20 -20.80
N ASP A 214 -11.30 14.46 -19.76
CA ASP A 214 -12.26 15.58 -19.71
C ASP A 214 -11.70 16.78 -18.93
N ARG A 215 -10.49 16.67 -18.41
CA ARG A 215 -9.83 17.76 -17.68
C ARG A 215 -9.13 18.72 -18.64
N SER A 216 -9.28 20.00 -18.38
CA SER A 216 -8.57 21.05 -19.12
C SER A 216 -7.11 21.19 -18.69
N ARG A 217 -6.81 20.84 -17.41
CA ARG A 217 -5.48 20.94 -16.79
C ARG A 217 -5.19 19.74 -15.89
N PRO A 218 -3.90 19.43 -15.66
CA PRO A 218 -3.51 18.41 -14.69
C PRO A 218 -4.06 18.71 -13.29
N SER A 219 -4.64 17.70 -12.64
CA SER A 219 -5.16 17.86 -11.27
C SER A 219 -4.07 18.22 -10.25
N SER A 220 -2.85 17.78 -10.48
CA SER A 220 -1.67 18.14 -9.66
C SER A 220 -1.38 19.64 -9.66
N GLU A 221 -1.64 20.35 -10.77
CA GLU A 221 -1.53 21.81 -10.84
C GLU A 221 -2.67 22.50 -10.09
N ILE A 222 -3.90 22.00 -10.27
CA ILE A 222 -5.07 22.54 -9.56
C ILE A 222 -4.88 22.40 -8.05
N VAL A 223 -4.40 21.24 -7.58
CA VAL A 223 -4.11 21.03 -6.15
C VAL A 223 -3.09 22.04 -5.62
N LYS A 224 -2.05 22.37 -6.38
CA LYS A 224 -1.07 23.39 -5.99
C LYS A 224 -1.68 24.78 -5.91
N GLU A 225 -2.49 25.17 -6.89
CA GLU A 225 -3.20 26.45 -6.89
C GLU A 225 -4.19 26.56 -5.73
N VAL A 226 -5.02 25.53 -5.53
CA VAL A 226 -5.96 25.45 -4.41
C VAL A 226 -5.25 25.57 -3.08
N ARG A 227 -4.12 24.85 -2.89
CA ARG A 227 -3.28 24.95 -1.69
C ARG A 227 -2.81 26.39 -1.46
N GLN A 228 -2.23 27.03 -2.46
CA GLN A 228 -1.74 28.39 -2.33
C GLN A 228 -2.85 29.39 -2.02
N ARG A 229 -4.01 29.23 -2.64
CA ARG A 229 -5.16 30.13 -2.45
C ARG A 229 -5.76 29.97 -1.06
N ILE A 230 -5.94 28.74 -0.61
CA ILE A 230 -6.47 28.44 0.72
C ILE A 230 -5.52 28.99 1.80
N LEU A 231 -4.21 28.71 1.71
CA LEU A 231 -3.23 29.18 2.69
C LEU A 231 -3.13 30.71 2.76
N LYS A 232 -3.44 31.43 1.69
CA LYS A 232 -3.50 32.91 1.68
C LYS A 232 -4.79 33.45 2.27
N THR A 233 -5.91 32.72 2.15
CA THR A 233 -7.24 33.24 2.47
C THR A 233 -7.71 32.79 3.85
N ILE A 234 -7.36 31.57 4.24
CA ILE A 234 -7.85 30.96 5.48
C ILE A 234 -6.81 31.13 6.59
N HIS A 235 -7.24 31.71 7.68
CA HIS A 235 -6.44 31.95 8.89
C HIS A 235 -7.16 31.40 10.11
N GLY A 236 -6.42 30.96 11.12
CA GLY A 236 -6.96 30.45 12.36
C GLY A 236 -7.28 28.96 12.39
N ALA A 237 -7.01 28.24 11.30
CA ALA A 237 -7.07 26.79 11.22
C ALA A 237 -5.78 26.24 10.57
N GLU A 238 -5.42 25.05 10.92
CA GLU A 238 -4.40 24.27 10.21
C GLU A 238 -5.10 23.60 9.02
N VAL A 239 -4.70 23.97 7.80
CA VAL A 239 -5.28 23.43 6.57
C VAL A 239 -4.20 22.75 5.76
N GLN A 240 -4.45 21.53 5.35
CA GLN A 240 -3.55 20.70 4.56
C GLN A 240 -4.28 20.26 3.30
N VAL A 241 -3.63 20.43 2.16
CA VAL A 241 -4.16 19.99 0.86
C VAL A 241 -3.26 18.87 0.36
N GLU A 242 -3.80 17.68 0.30
CA GLU A 242 -3.09 16.45 -0.07
C GLU A 242 -3.74 15.84 -1.31
N LYS A 243 -2.93 15.30 -2.22
CA LYS A 243 -3.44 14.49 -3.32
C LYS A 243 -3.66 13.06 -2.85
N GLU A 244 -4.61 12.37 -3.44
CA GLU A 244 -4.79 10.93 -3.22
C GLU A 244 -3.53 10.20 -3.69
N GLU A 245 -2.93 9.41 -2.80
CA GLU A 245 -1.79 8.56 -3.14
C GLU A 245 -2.31 7.19 -3.56
N GLU A 246 -1.87 6.72 -4.73
CA GLU A 246 -2.16 5.36 -5.17
C GLU A 246 -1.12 4.40 -4.59
N GLY A 247 -1.59 3.37 -3.92
CA GLY A 247 -0.73 2.35 -3.30
C GLY A 247 -0.97 2.20 -1.80
N PRO A 248 -0.21 1.33 -1.13
CA PRO A 248 -0.29 1.21 0.31
C PRO A 248 0.21 2.49 0.98
N PRO A 249 -0.41 2.94 2.07
CA PRO A 249 -0.02 4.16 2.76
C PRO A 249 1.42 4.03 3.27
N THR A 250 2.31 4.80 2.69
CA THR A 250 3.73 4.80 3.06
C THR A 250 4.03 5.69 4.27
N GLY A 251 3.05 6.51 4.68
CA GLY A 251 3.23 7.54 5.68
C GLY A 251 4.10 8.72 5.19
N PRO A 252 4.36 9.71 6.03
CA PRO A 252 5.21 10.82 5.65
C PRO A 252 6.65 10.35 5.37
N PRO A 253 7.33 10.92 4.35
CA PRO A 253 8.68 10.51 3.96
C PRO A 253 9.72 10.67 5.08
N ILE A 254 9.47 11.61 5.99
CA ILE A 254 10.31 11.85 7.17
C ILE A 254 9.42 11.76 8.40
N ASN A 255 9.73 10.83 9.29
CA ASN A 255 9.06 10.67 10.57
C ASN A 255 10.11 10.81 11.69
N ILE A 256 9.87 11.74 12.61
CA ILE A 256 10.72 11.97 13.77
C ILE A 256 9.94 11.55 15.01
N GLU A 257 10.40 10.51 15.66
CA GLU A 257 9.79 10.00 16.87
C GLU A 257 10.53 10.50 18.10
N ILE A 258 9.81 11.08 19.07
CA ILE A 258 10.35 11.56 20.33
C ILE A 258 9.74 10.72 21.43
N PHE A 259 10.58 9.98 22.16
CA PHE A 259 10.17 9.10 23.25
C PHE A 259 10.49 9.70 24.61
N GLY A 260 9.61 9.47 25.59
CA GLY A 260 9.81 9.90 26.96
C GLY A 260 8.62 9.53 27.85
N GLU A 261 8.78 9.69 29.16
CA GLU A 261 7.74 9.36 30.15
C GLU A 261 6.80 10.55 30.46
N ASP A 262 7.32 11.77 30.36
CA ASP A 262 6.55 12.99 30.64
C ASP A 262 5.95 13.59 29.36
N ILE A 263 4.63 13.51 29.26
CA ILE A 263 3.89 13.98 28.09
C ILE A 263 3.97 15.51 27.88
N LEU A 264 4.11 16.29 28.96
CA LEU A 264 4.24 17.75 28.83
C LEU A 264 5.63 18.12 28.30
N MET A 265 6.67 17.43 28.79
CA MET A 265 8.03 17.60 28.28
C MET A 265 8.14 17.16 26.82
N LEU A 266 7.49 16.08 26.45
CA LEU A 266 7.41 15.64 25.03
C LEU A 266 6.79 16.71 24.15
N GLY A 267 5.71 17.35 24.58
CA GLY A 267 5.08 18.45 23.86
C GLY A 267 6.00 19.66 23.68
N GLU A 268 6.77 20.04 24.72
CA GLU A 268 7.76 21.10 24.61
C GLU A 268 8.91 20.75 23.65
N LEU A 269 9.40 19.51 23.71
CA LEU A 269 10.43 19.02 22.80
C LEU A 269 9.93 18.99 21.35
N ALA A 270 8.72 18.52 21.09
CA ALA A 270 8.09 18.52 19.78
C ALA A 270 7.98 19.98 19.23
N ALA A 271 7.54 20.92 20.06
CA ALA A 271 7.44 22.32 19.67
C ALA A 271 8.83 22.93 19.35
N ARG A 272 9.87 22.60 20.13
CA ARG A 272 11.25 23.03 19.86
C ARG A 272 11.79 22.41 18.57
N ALA A 273 11.60 21.11 18.37
CA ALA A 273 11.98 20.42 17.16
C ALA A 273 11.32 21.05 15.92
N ARG A 274 10.01 21.28 15.98
CA ARG A 274 9.25 21.95 14.93
C ARG A 274 9.81 23.35 14.59
N LYS A 275 10.19 24.11 15.61
CA LYS A 275 10.77 25.45 15.42
C LYS A 275 12.12 25.40 14.71
N ILE A 276 12.94 24.38 15.00
CA ILE A 276 14.28 24.23 14.41
C ILE A 276 14.17 23.81 12.93
N ILE A 277 13.26 22.87 12.64
CA ILE A 277 13.18 22.29 11.28
C ILE A 277 12.26 23.07 10.34
N LYS A 278 11.45 24.00 10.85
CA LYS A 278 10.48 24.78 10.07
C LYS A 278 11.11 25.54 8.88
N ASP A 279 12.32 26.02 9.04
CA ASP A 279 12.99 26.88 8.07
C ASP A 279 13.90 26.10 7.09
N ILE A 280 13.87 24.76 7.12
CA ILE A 280 14.65 23.92 6.22
C ILE A 280 14.01 23.97 4.81
N PRO A 281 14.77 24.37 3.78
CA PRO A 281 14.25 24.44 2.41
C PRO A 281 13.80 23.06 1.91
N GLY A 282 12.63 22.99 1.29
CA GLY A 282 12.06 21.75 0.74
C GLY A 282 11.21 20.96 1.72
N LEU A 283 11.12 21.37 3.00
CA LEU A 283 10.22 20.76 3.96
C LEU A 283 8.84 21.45 3.85
N VAL A 284 7.80 20.65 3.67
CA VAL A 284 6.39 21.08 3.59
C VAL A 284 5.53 20.28 4.54
N ASP A 285 4.37 20.81 4.92
CA ASP A 285 3.35 20.11 5.72
C ASP A 285 3.88 19.50 7.03
N LEU A 286 4.65 20.29 7.80
CA LEU A 286 5.19 19.88 9.08
C LEU A 286 4.08 19.66 10.10
N LYS A 287 3.91 18.41 10.54
CA LYS A 287 2.86 17.94 11.47
C LYS A 287 3.49 17.48 12.79
N ASP A 288 2.76 17.61 13.89
CA ASP A 288 2.98 16.86 15.10
C ASP A 288 1.66 16.23 15.57
N ASN A 289 1.73 15.15 16.29
CA ASN A 289 0.59 14.44 16.85
C ASN A 289 0.32 14.81 18.34
N PHE A 290 1.04 15.80 18.87
CA PHE A 290 0.85 16.24 20.23
C PHE A 290 -0.41 17.09 20.36
N VAL A 291 -1.37 16.66 21.18
CA VAL A 291 -2.59 17.38 21.48
C VAL A 291 -2.42 18.09 22.82
N LYS A 292 -2.36 19.41 22.78
CA LYS A 292 -2.23 20.23 23.97
C LYS A 292 -3.60 20.46 24.61
N GLY A 293 -3.90 19.65 25.64
CA GLY A 293 -5.03 19.86 26.57
C GLY A 293 -6.38 20.02 25.89
N LYS A 294 -7.17 18.95 25.81
CA LYS A 294 -8.58 19.05 25.41
C LYS A 294 -9.33 19.76 26.53
N PRO A 295 -10.19 20.78 26.25
CA PRO A 295 -11.12 21.30 27.23
C PRO A 295 -11.98 20.15 27.75
N GLU A 296 -11.99 19.95 29.06
CA GLU A 296 -12.80 18.93 29.71
C GLU A 296 -13.74 19.56 30.71
N ILE A 297 -14.98 19.07 30.77
CA ILE A 297 -15.94 19.42 31.83
C ILE A 297 -15.87 18.28 32.83
N ARG A 298 -15.34 18.57 34.02
CA ARG A 298 -15.27 17.61 35.11
C ARG A 298 -16.43 17.78 36.07
N VAL A 299 -17.38 16.87 36.02
CA VAL A 299 -18.55 16.87 36.95
C VAL A 299 -18.19 16.06 38.18
N ARG A 300 -18.23 16.72 39.35
CA ARG A 300 -18.05 16.09 40.67
C ARG A 300 -19.38 15.94 41.35
N VAL A 301 -19.78 14.72 41.60
CA VAL A 301 -21.05 14.43 42.32
C VAL A 301 -20.81 14.51 43.83
N ASP A 302 -21.61 15.32 44.55
CA ASP A 302 -21.68 15.35 45.99
C ASP A 302 -22.46 14.10 46.45
N LYS A 303 -21.74 13.09 46.92
CA LYS A 303 -22.31 11.78 47.27
C LYS A 303 -23.25 11.86 48.49
N GLU A 304 -23.01 12.76 49.44
CA GLU A 304 -23.84 12.90 50.61
C GLU A 304 -25.21 13.51 50.23
N LYS A 305 -25.20 14.57 49.44
CA LYS A 305 -26.45 15.20 48.98
C LYS A 305 -27.21 14.29 48.04
N SER A 306 -26.53 13.57 47.16
CA SER A 306 -27.19 12.63 46.24
C SER A 306 -27.88 11.49 46.99
N ALA A 307 -27.26 10.97 48.06
CA ALA A 307 -27.84 9.94 48.91
C ALA A 307 -29.07 10.45 49.65
N LEU A 308 -29.02 11.69 50.18
CA LEU A 308 -30.17 12.33 50.83
C LEU A 308 -31.37 12.52 49.87
N MET A 309 -31.09 12.70 48.57
CA MET A 309 -32.13 12.86 47.54
C MET A 309 -32.55 11.52 46.93
N GLY A 310 -32.00 10.40 47.38
CA GLY A 310 -32.30 9.08 46.84
C GLY A 310 -31.75 8.86 45.42
N LEU A 311 -30.76 9.67 44.96
CA LEU A 311 -30.15 9.58 43.65
C LEU A 311 -28.84 8.83 43.72
N ASP A 312 -28.70 7.82 42.86
CA ASP A 312 -27.44 7.13 42.71
C ASP A 312 -26.50 7.84 41.73
N THR A 313 -25.21 7.51 41.78
CA THR A 313 -24.19 8.13 40.91
C THR A 313 -24.43 7.80 39.46
N TYR A 314 -24.96 6.61 39.13
CA TYR A 314 -25.25 6.18 37.78
C TYR A 314 -26.35 7.05 37.15
N THR A 315 -27.45 7.26 37.85
CA THR A 315 -28.57 8.10 37.39
C THR A 315 -28.13 9.52 37.11
N ILE A 316 -27.30 10.12 38.00
CA ILE A 316 -26.75 11.45 37.79
C ILE A 316 -25.81 11.47 36.55
N ALA A 317 -24.89 10.50 36.43
CA ALA A 317 -23.96 10.42 35.30
C ALA A 317 -24.71 10.22 33.99
N TYR A 318 -25.73 9.36 33.98
CA TYR A 318 -26.57 9.12 32.81
C TYR A 318 -27.34 10.36 32.37
N THR A 319 -27.90 11.08 33.30
CA THR A 319 -28.65 12.33 33.05
C THR A 319 -27.72 13.40 32.46
N VAL A 320 -26.52 13.58 33.06
CA VAL A 320 -25.50 14.51 32.52
C VAL A 320 -25.05 14.11 31.13
N LYS A 321 -24.78 12.82 30.90
CA LYS A 321 -24.44 12.30 29.57
C LYS A 321 -25.57 12.57 28.58
N SER A 322 -26.81 12.31 28.96
CA SER A 322 -28.00 12.54 28.12
C SER A 322 -28.18 14.00 27.74
N ALA A 323 -27.91 14.90 28.66
CA ALA A 323 -28.03 16.33 28.43
C ALA A 323 -26.92 16.92 27.56
N ILE A 324 -25.69 16.37 27.64
CA ILE A 324 -24.52 16.87 26.90
C ILE A 324 -24.36 16.19 25.53
N ASN A 325 -24.41 14.87 25.51
CA ASN A 325 -24.11 14.08 24.29
C ASN A 325 -25.34 13.48 23.63
N GLY A 326 -26.50 13.57 24.27
CA GLY A 326 -27.67 12.80 23.89
C GLY A 326 -27.55 11.33 24.26
N VAL A 327 -28.65 10.61 24.17
CA VAL A 327 -28.71 9.16 24.29
C VAL A 327 -29.54 8.60 23.16
N LYS A 328 -29.19 7.44 22.70
CA LYS A 328 -29.97 6.69 21.72
C LYS A 328 -31.28 6.26 22.39
N ALA A 329 -32.39 6.90 22.02
CA ALA A 329 -33.70 6.62 22.58
C ALA A 329 -34.36 5.38 21.94
N GLY A 330 -34.02 5.08 20.71
CA GLY A 330 -34.55 3.93 19.95
C GLY A 330 -34.01 3.91 18.55
N VAL A 331 -34.47 2.95 17.77
CA VAL A 331 -34.18 2.82 16.34
C VAL A 331 -35.50 2.84 15.58
N TYR A 332 -35.64 3.77 14.67
CA TYR A 332 -36.76 3.79 13.76
C TYR A 332 -36.44 2.97 12.51
N ARG A 333 -37.28 2.02 12.17
CA ARG A 333 -37.12 1.18 10.98
C ARG A 333 -38.18 1.49 9.95
N GLU A 334 -37.74 1.77 8.74
CA GLU A 334 -38.60 1.93 7.59
C GLU A 334 -38.17 0.96 6.49
N GLY A 335 -38.90 -0.15 6.34
CA GLY A 335 -38.58 -1.20 5.40
C GLY A 335 -37.29 -1.96 5.79
N LYS A 336 -36.19 -1.73 5.04
CA LYS A 336 -34.85 -2.30 5.29
C LYS A 336 -33.89 -1.29 5.94
N ASP A 337 -34.27 -0.03 6.03
CA ASP A 337 -33.42 1.04 6.54
C ASP A 337 -33.68 1.28 8.02
N GLU A 338 -32.60 1.50 8.78
CA GLU A 338 -32.62 1.83 10.20
C GLU A 338 -32.09 3.25 10.39
N TYR A 339 -32.84 4.04 11.18
CA TYR A 339 -32.48 5.42 11.57
C TYR A 339 -32.33 5.49 13.09
N ASP A 340 -31.23 6.08 13.57
CA ASP A 340 -30.90 6.27 15.00
C ASP A 340 -31.54 7.53 15.59
#